data_4f032fa0c73dca4f53e90eabac3ee79a
#
_entry.id   4f032fa0c73dca4f53e90eabac3ee79a
#
_cell.length_a   1.000
_cell.length_b   1.000
_cell.length_c   1.000
_cell.angle_alpha   90.00
_cell.angle_beta   90.00
_cell.angle_gamma   90.00
#
_symmetry.space_group_name_H-M   'P 1'
#
loop_
_entity.id
_entity.type
_entity.pdbx_description
1 polymer ?
#
loop_
_entity_poly.entity_id
_entity_poly.type
_entity_poly.pdbx_seq_one_letter_code
_entity_poly.pdbx_strand_id
1 'polypeptide(L)'
;RVLYSWSGKIYAKGQGWLEAQVVSMKELAERFNPSKVMVESNGYQRLVVHAAADLAGLPVVGHNTGREKHRHDVGIPLIALKMEQEKYAIPWNKEATEGSRPGTRKLVDGLSRLIYGKNGRLEGHTPDAVMALWMCELAIHEDHKQKLNYTKWDYFA
;
A
#
# COMPACT_ATOMS: atom_id res chain seq x y z
N ARG A 1 -9.66 -7.72 1.04
CA ARG A 1 -8.91 -8.66 1.90
C ARG A 1 -7.42 -8.38 1.84
N VAL A 2 -6.75 -8.32 2.98
CA VAL A 2 -5.28 -8.32 3.06
C VAL A 2 -4.79 -9.76 2.94
N LEU A 3 -3.98 -10.05 1.93
CA LEU A 3 -3.45 -11.40 1.69
C LEU A 3 -2.11 -11.62 2.39
N TYR A 4 -1.28 -10.58 2.41
CA TYR A 4 0.07 -10.64 2.93
C TYR A 4 0.50 -9.28 3.46
N SER A 5 1.21 -9.25 4.58
CA SER A 5 1.82 -8.06 5.14
C SER A 5 3.21 -8.41 5.64
N TRP A 6 4.20 -7.67 5.21
CA TRP A 6 5.58 -7.85 5.62
C TRP A 6 6.22 -6.52 6.00
N SER A 7 7.12 -6.54 6.96
CA SER A 7 7.85 -5.36 7.40
C SER A 7 9.21 -5.77 7.95
N GLY A 8 10.27 -5.20 7.42
CA GLY A 8 11.64 -5.48 7.84
C GLY A 8 12.69 -4.82 6.95
N LYS A 9 13.95 -5.16 7.20
CA LYS A 9 15.07 -4.78 6.32
C LYS A 9 15.16 -5.79 5.18
N ILE A 10 15.22 -5.31 3.95
CA ILE A 10 15.20 -6.12 2.74
C ILE A 10 16.61 -6.53 2.29
N TYR A 11 17.64 -5.80 2.66
CA TYR A 11 18.99 -6.02 2.15
C TYR A 11 19.86 -6.86 3.08
N ALA A 12 20.62 -7.77 2.49
CA ALA A 12 21.69 -8.51 3.14
C ALA A 12 23.02 -7.72 3.08
N LYS A 13 24.01 -8.14 3.92
CA LYS A 13 25.34 -7.54 3.89
C LYS A 13 25.97 -7.69 2.50
N GLY A 14 26.43 -6.58 1.91
CA GLY A 14 27.03 -6.54 0.58
C GLY A 14 26.08 -6.35 -0.59
N GLN A 15 24.77 -6.33 -0.37
CA GLN A 15 23.77 -6.03 -1.40
C GLN A 15 23.40 -4.54 -1.39
N GLY A 16 23.26 -3.95 -2.57
CA GLY A 16 22.77 -2.57 -2.71
C GLY A 16 21.31 -2.45 -2.27
N TRP A 17 20.99 -1.40 -1.53
CA TRP A 17 19.62 -1.17 -1.01
C TRP A 17 18.57 -1.09 -2.12
N LEU A 18 18.90 -0.48 -3.26
CA LEU A 18 18.00 -0.34 -4.40
C LEU A 18 17.73 -1.70 -5.06
N GLU A 19 18.78 -2.46 -5.33
CA GLU A 19 18.69 -3.80 -5.90
C GLU A 19 17.85 -4.72 -5.02
N ALA A 20 18.08 -4.71 -3.72
CA ALA A 20 17.34 -5.52 -2.78
C ALA A 20 15.83 -5.20 -2.79
N GLN A 21 15.45 -3.93 -2.91
CA GLN A 21 14.05 -3.54 -3.01
C GLN A 21 13.41 -4.01 -4.32
N VAL A 22 14.11 -3.85 -5.44
CA VAL A 22 13.60 -4.32 -6.75
C VAL A 22 13.45 -5.84 -6.77
N VAL A 23 14.42 -6.59 -6.26
CA VAL A 23 14.35 -8.06 -6.15
C VAL A 23 13.15 -8.48 -5.31
N SER A 24 12.95 -7.88 -4.14
CA SER A 24 11.80 -8.20 -3.28
C SER A 24 10.46 -7.86 -3.93
N MET A 25 10.39 -6.78 -4.71
CA MET A 25 9.18 -6.46 -5.48
C MET A 25 8.92 -7.50 -6.57
N LYS A 26 9.96 -7.99 -7.26
CA LYS A 26 9.82 -9.07 -8.26
C LYS A 26 9.28 -10.34 -7.63
N GLU A 27 9.87 -10.81 -6.53
CA GLU A 27 9.41 -11.99 -5.81
C GLU A 27 7.93 -11.89 -5.38
N LEU A 28 7.51 -10.72 -4.88
CA LEU A 28 6.12 -10.47 -4.53
C LEU A 28 5.21 -10.39 -5.77
N ALA A 29 5.69 -9.79 -6.86
CA ALA A 29 4.94 -9.71 -8.11
C ALA A 29 4.75 -11.10 -8.74
N GLU A 30 5.78 -11.94 -8.76
CA GLU A 30 5.70 -13.32 -9.22
C GLU A 30 4.71 -14.14 -8.37
N ARG A 31 4.72 -13.93 -7.06
CA ARG A 31 3.85 -14.66 -6.14
C ARG A 31 2.38 -14.25 -6.24
N PHE A 32 2.09 -12.97 -6.39
CA PHE A 32 0.75 -12.42 -6.25
C PHE A 32 0.15 -11.89 -7.56
N ASN A 33 0.95 -11.78 -8.61
CA ASN A 33 0.58 -11.26 -9.92
C ASN A 33 -0.28 -9.97 -9.85
N PRO A 34 0.22 -8.89 -9.20
CA PRO A 34 -0.55 -7.67 -9.01
C PRO A 34 -0.74 -6.92 -10.32
N SER A 35 -1.91 -6.35 -10.54
CA SER A 35 -2.16 -5.43 -11.65
C SER A 35 -1.44 -4.08 -11.47
N LYS A 36 -1.15 -3.72 -10.23
CA LYS A 36 -0.48 -2.46 -9.87
C LYS A 36 0.32 -2.63 -8.58
N VAL A 37 1.52 -2.07 -8.55
CA VAL A 37 2.37 -1.94 -7.36
C VAL A 37 2.53 -0.46 -7.05
N MET A 38 1.94 0.02 -5.98
CA MET A 38 2.06 1.42 -5.59
C MET A 38 3.20 1.61 -4.60
N VAL A 39 4.08 2.56 -4.88
CA VAL A 39 5.27 2.86 -4.09
C VAL A 39 5.27 4.34 -3.72
N GLU A 40 5.59 4.64 -2.47
CA GLU A 40 5.84 6.03 -2.08
C GLU A 40 7.01 6.60 -2.90
N SER A 41 6.82 7.77 -3.52
CA SER A 41 7.80 8.38 -4.43
C SER A 41 8.38 9.70 -3.90
N ASN A 42 8.38 9.89 -2.59
CA ASN A 42 8.99 11.05 -1.97
C ASN A 42 10.53 10.90 -1.95
N GLY A 43 11.23 11.97 -2.35
CA GLY A 43 12.69 11.99 -2.28
C GLY A 43 13.37 10.87 -3.08
N TYR A 44 14.21 10.09 -2.44
CA TYR A 44 15.02 9.02 -3.06
C TYR A 44 14.20 7.80 -3.52
N GLN A 45 12.99 7.61 -3.00
CA GLN A 45 12.12 6.49 -3.40
C GLN A 45 11.72 6.55 -4.89
N ARG A 46 11.85 7.70 -5.53
CA ARG A 46 11.70 7.82 -7.00
C ARG A 46 12.66 6.91 -7.76
N LEU A 47 13.88 6.71 -7.24
CA LEU A 47 14.85 5.78 -7.85
C LEU A 47 14.33 4.34 -7.81
N VAL A 48 13.65 3.93 -6.75
CA VAL A 48 13.05 2.59 -6.65
C VAL A 48 11.94 2.43 -7.70
N VAL A 49 11.09 3.44 -7.88
CA VAL A 49 10.02 3.43 -8.89
C VAL A 49 10.61 3.26 -10.28
N HIS A 50 11.61 4.06 -10.67
CA HIS A 50 12.26 3.96 -11.97
C HIS A 50 12.95 2.59 -12.15
N ALA A 51 13.73 2.15 -11.18
CA ALA A 51 14.42 0.87 -11.27
C ALA A 51 13.44 -0.32 -11.39
N ALA A 52 12.36 -0.30 -10.65
CA ALA A 52 11.36 -1.36 -10.69
C ALA A 52 10.52 -1.34 -11.99
N ALA A 53 10.13 -0.17 -12.48
CA ALA A 53 9.37 -0.04 -13.71
C ALA A 53 10.24 -0.28 -14.95
N ASP A 54 11.35 0.45 -15.08
CA ASP A 54 12.13 0.50 -16.32
C ASP A 54 13.09 -0.69 -16.46
N LEU A 55 13.72 -1.13 -15.37
CA LEU A 55 14.71 -2.22 -15.41
C LEU A 55 14.09 -3.59 -15.12
N ALA A 56 13.03 -3.66 -14.35
CA ALA A 56 12.42 -4.93 -13.96
C ALA A 56 11.07 -5.20 -14.63
N GLY A 57 10.51 -4.24 -15.37
CA GLY A 57 9.23 -4.39 -16.09
C GLY A 57 8.02 -4.60 -15.17
N LEU A 58 8.09 -4.14 -13.92
CA LEU A 58 7.01 -4.29 -12.95
C LEU A 58 5.95 -3.20 -13.14
N PRO A 59 4.66 -3.48 -12.86
CA PRO A 59 3.57 -2.51 -12.97
C PRO A 59 3.60 -1.50 -11.80
N VAL A 60 4.72 -0.79 -11.65
CA VAL A 60 4.97 0.12 -10.53
C VAL A 60 4.49 1.53 -10.84
N VAL A 61 3.76 2.12 -9.89
CA VAL A 61 3.30 3.51 -9.93
C VAL A 61 3.81 4.22 -8.68
N GLY A 62 4.50 5.34 -8.89
CA GLY A 62 4.93 6.20 -7.81
C GLY A 62 3.79 7.08 -7.29
N HIS A 63 3.60 7.15 -5.99
CA HIS A 63 2.66 8.04 -5.34
C HIS A 63 3.38 9.03 -4.42
N ASN A 64 3.13 10.32 -4.62
CA ASN A 64 3.70 11.35 -3.77
C ASN A 64 2.77 11.60 -2.57
N THR A 65 3.15 11.11 -1.41
CA THR A 65 2.36 11.27 -0.18
C THR A 65 2.38 12.71 0.31
N GLY A 66 1.22 13.31 0.38
CA GLY A 66 1.02 14.68 0.83
C GLY A 66 -0.10 14.80 1.86
N ARG A 67 -0.86 15.88 1.79
CA ARG A 67 -2.01 16.15 2.66
C ARG A 67 -3.19 15.22 2.41
N GLU A 68 -3.21 14.49 1.32
CA GLU A 68 -4.29 13.58 0.93
C GLU A 68 -4.53 12.47 1.95
N LYS A 69 -3.49 12.00 2.65
CA LYS A 69 -3.61 10.99 3.71
C LYS A 69 -4.55 11.38 4.85
N HIS A 70 -4.84 12.67 5.00
CA HIS A 70 -5.75 13.19 6.05
C HIS A 70 -7.19 13.40 5.56
N ARG A 71 -7.46 13.20 4.28
CA ARG A 71 -8.81 13.39 3.71
C ARG A 71 -9.74 12.26 4.12
N HIS A 72 -11.01 12.59 4.38
CA HIS A 72 -12.01 11.61 4.79
C HIS A 72 -12.52 10.74 3.63
N ASP A 73 -12.41 11.21 2.40
CA ASP A 73 -12.94 10.54 1.21
C ASP A 73 -11.95 9.60 0.51
N VAL A 74 -10.65 9.81 0.70
CA VAL A 74 -9.58 9.01 0.07
C VAL A 74 -8.41 8.72 1.00
N GLY A 75 -8.34 9.35 2.16
CA GLY A 75 -7.22 9.24 3.11
C GLY A 75 -7.35 8.06 4.07
N ILE A 76 -6.45 8.01 5.04
CA ILE A 76 -6.43 6.98 6.09
C ILE A 76 -7.74 6.94 6.90
N PRO A 77 -8.46 8.04 7.16
CA PRO A 77 -9.77 7.99 7.81
C PRO A 77 -10.79 7.09 7.10
N LEU A 78 -10.71 6.98 5.76
CA LEU A 78 -11.56 6.07 5.01
C LEU A 78 -11.32 4.60 5.37
N ILE A 79 -10.08 4.22 5.73
CA ILE A 79 -9.76 2.86 6.18
C ILE A 79 -10.53 2.53 7.46
N ALA A 80 -10.55 3.45 8.44
CA ALA A 80 -11.29 3.27 9.67
C ALA A 80 -12.79 3.06 9.40
N LEU A 81 -13.38 3.92 8.57
CA LEU A 81 -14.79 3.79 8.16
C LEU A 81 -15.08 2.45 7.47
N LYS A 82 -14.20 2.00 6.58
CA LYS A 82 -14.34 0.70 5.91
C LYS A 82 -14.19 -0.48 6.88
N MET A 83 -13.38 -0.34 7.93
CA MET A 83 -13.26 -1.35 8.99
C MET A 83 -14.53 -1.42 9.83
N GLU A 84 -15.11 -0.29 10.23
CA GLU A 84 -16.39 -0.23 10.92
C GLU A 84 -17.52 -0.86 10.10
N GLN A 85 -17.45 -0.77 8.77
CA GLN A 85 -18.38 -1.40 7.83
C GLN A 85 -18.05 -2.87 7.51
N GLU A 86 -17.11 -3.49 8.23
CA GLU A 86 -16.65 -4.87 8.03
C GLU A 86 -16.15 -5.18 6.61
N LYS A 87 -15.68 -4.14 5.87
CA LYS A 87 -15.17 -4.29 4.49
C LYS A 87 -13.72 -4.78 4.41
N TYR A 88 -13.07 -4.94 5.56
CA TYR A 88 -11.72 -5.48 5.64
C TYR A 88 -11.70 -6.88 6.22
N ALA A 89 -10.90 -7.76 5.62
CA ALA A 89 -10.50 -9.03 6.20
C ALA A 89 -8.97 -9.03 6.31
N ILE A 90 -8.46 -8.99 7.53
CA ILE A 90 -7.03 -9.06 7.85
C ILE A 90 -6.77 -10.42 8.47
N PRO A 91 -5.95 -11.31 7.87
CA PRO A 91 -5.66 -12.62 8.45
C PRO A 91 -4.91 -12.43 9.77
N TRP A 92 -5.43 -13.03 10.85
CA TRP A 92 -4.89 -12.89 12.18
C TRP A 92 -4.39 -14.22 12.74
N ASN A 93 -3.28 -14.20 13.49
CA ASN A 93 -2.70 -15.38 14.14
C ASN A 93 -2.49 -16.56 13.19
N LYS A 94 -3.27 -17.62 13.36
CA LYS A 94 -3.16 -18.88 12.60
C LYS A 94 -3.59 -18.74 11.13
N GLU A 95 -4.41 -17.75 10.82
CA GLU A 95 -4.87 -17.47 9.46
C GLU A 95 -3.80 -16.75 8.62
N ALA A 96 -2.88 -16.05 9.26
CA ALA A 96 -1.74 -15.46 8.58
C ALA A 96 -0.65 -16.50 8.32
N THR A 97 -0.08 -16.50 7.11
CA THR A 97 1.10 -17.30 6.81
C THR A 97 2.26 -16.91 7.73
N GLU A 98 3.17 -17.83 8.01
CA GLU A 98 4.27 -17.61 8.94
C GLU A 98 5.09 -16.37 8.60
N GLY A 99 5.46 -16.18 7.32
CA GLY A 99 6.19 -15.00 6.86
C GLY A 99 5.39 -13.69 6.93
N SER A 100 4.05 -13.77 6.97
CA SER A 100 3.17 -12.59 7.05
C SER A 100 2.82 -12.18 8.49
N ARG A 101 2.90 -13.07 9.47
CA ARG A 101 2.47 -12.81 10.86
C ARG A 101 3.10 -11.56 11.47
N PRO A 102 4.42 -11.35 11.40
CA PRO A 102 5.03 -10.15 11.98
C PRO A 102 4.54 -8.86 11.34
N GLY A 103 4.38 -8.85 10.02
CA GLY A 103 3.86 -7.71 9.27
C GLY A 103 2.40 -7.41 9.60
N THR A 104 1.56 -8.46 9.70
CA THR A 104 0.14 -8.32 10.07
C THR A 104 0.00 -7.76 11.48
N ARG A 105 0.79 -8.21 12.45
CA ARG A 105 0.81 -7.64 13.80
C ARG A 105 1.17 -6.16 13.78
N LYS A 106 2.23 -5.77 13.06
CA LYS A 106 2.63 -4.36 12.92
C LYS A 106 1.53 -3.52 12.28
N LEU A 107 0.81 -4.06 11.30
CA LEU A 107 -0.32 -3.38 10.67
C LEU A 107 -1.44 -3.12 11.69
N VAL A 108 -1.87 -4.16 12.41
CA VAL A 108 -2.94 -4.04 13.41
C VAL A 108 -2.54 -3.12 14.56
N ASP A 109 -1.32 -3.26 15.08
CA ASP A 109 -0.77 -2.35 16.10
C ASP A 109 -0.70 -0.91 15.59
N GLY A 110 -0.32 -0.71 14.34
CA GLY A 110 -0.27 0.61 13.72
C GLY A 110 -1.65 1.25 13.60
N LEU A 111 -2.65 0.48 13.17
CA LEU A 111 -4.03 0.95 13.06
C LEU A 111 -4.63 1.29 14.43
N SER A 112 -4.36 0.48 15.47
CA SER A 112 -4.88 0.72 16.82
C SER A 112 -4.27 1.94 17.54
N ARG A 113 -3.13 2.44 17.04
CA ARG A 113 -2.42 3.61 17.58
C ARG A 113 -2.69 4.90 16.82
N LEU A 114 -3.55 4.88 15.81
CA LEU A 114 -3.90 6.11 15.09
C LEU A 114 -4.65 7.06 16.01
N ILE A 115 -4.16 8.27 16.12
CA ILE A 115 -4.77 9.34 16.90
C ILE A 115 -5.28 10.41 15.96
N TYR A 116 -6.54 10.80 16.15
CA TYR A 116 -7.15 11.89 15.42
C TYR A 116 -7.30 13.11 16.34
N GLY A 117 -6.75 14.24 15.91
CA GLY A 117 -6.92 15.50 16.59
C GLY A 117 -8.37 16.03 16.49
N LYS A 118 -8.65 17.09 17.23
CA LYS A 118 -9.98 17.76 17.27
C LYS A 118 -10.45 18.22 15.89
N ASN A 119 -9.53 18.45 14.95
CA ASN A 119 -9.82 18.84 13.57
C ASN A 119 -10.00 17.66 12.61
N GLY A 120 -10.08 16.43 13.12
CA GLY A 120 -10.20 15.19 12.33
C GLY A 120 -8.94 14.80 11.57
N ARG A 121 -7.81 15.47 11.78
CA ARG A 121 -6.53 15.11 11.15
C ARG A 121 -5.78 14.09 12.00
N LEU A 122 -5.05 13.20 11.32
CA LEU A 122 -4.09 12.32 11.98
C LEU A 122 -3.00 13.14 12.67
N GLU A 123 -2.76 12.83 13.93
CA GLU A 123 -1.67 13.38 14.73
C GLU A 123 -0.49 12.43 14.79
N GLY A 124 0.72 13.00 14.85
CA GLY A 124 1.95 12.23 14.94
C GLY A 124 2.35 11.53 13.63
N HIS A 125 3.26 10.58 13.78
CA HIS A 125 3.79 9.78 12.66
C HIS A 125 2.83 8.64 12.32
N THR A 126 2.48 8.53 11.04
CA THR A 126 1.69 7.40 10.54
C THR A 126 2.61 6.19 10.34
N PRO A 127 2.32 5.03 10.94
CA PRO A 127 3.14 3.83 10.77
C PRO A 127 3.21 3.36 9.30
N ASP A 128 4.39 2.91 8.88
CA ASP A 128 4.66 2.49 7.48
C ASP A 128 3.69 1.42 6.98
N ALA A 129 3.32 0.46 7.84
CA ALA A 129 2.36 -0.59 7.47
C ALA A 129 0.96 -0.02 7.18
N VAL A 130 0.55 1.03 7.89
CA VAL A 130 -0.71 1.73 7.64
C VAL A 130 -0.63 2.55 6.36
N MET A 131 0.52 3.19 6.10
CA MET A 131 0.77 3.90 4.84
C MET A 131 0.71 2.94 3.65
N ALA A 132 1.31 1.75 3.76
CA ALA A 132 1.25 0.72 2.72
C ALA A 132 -0.19 0.24 2.47
N LEU A 133 -0.98 0.01 3.52
CA LEU A 133 -2.40 -0.33 3.37
C LEU A 133 -3.19 0.78 2.67
N TRP A 134 -2.94 2.04 3.04
CA TRP A 134 -3.57 3.18 2.38
C TRP A 134 -3.21 3.28 0.90
N MET A 135 -1.95 3.04 0.53
CA MET A 135 -1.54 2.99 -0.88
C MET A 135 -2.24 1.87 -1.66
N CYS A 136 -2.48 0.71 -1.05
CA CYS A 136 -3.30 -0.34 -1.66
C CYS A 136 -4.74 0.14 -1.92
N GLU A 137 -5.34 0.87 -0.98
CA GLU A 137 -6.68 1.47 -1.16
C GLU A 137 -6.71 2.49 -2.30
N LEU A 138 -5.68 3.33 -2.41
CA LEU A 138 -5.57 4.28 -3.52
C LEU A 138 -5.48 3.55 -4.86
N ALA A 139 -4.67 2.49 -4.96
CA ALA A 139 -4.54 1.69 -6.17
C ALA A 139 -5.89 1.11 -6.60
N ILE A 140 -6.64 0.52 -5.66
CA ILE A 140 -7.98 -0.02 -5.90
C ILE A 140 -8.96 1.08 -6.36
N HIS A 141 -8.92 2.24 -5.71
CA HIS A 141 -9.80 3.35 -6.04
C HIS A 141 -9.53 3.93 -7.44
N GLU A 142 -8.28 4.03 -7.83
CA GLU A 142 -7.88 4.47 -9.18
C GLU A 142 -8.34 3.48 -10.26
N ASP A 143 -8.18 2.18 -10.03
CA ASP A 143 -8.63 1.15 -10.96
C ASP A 143 -10.16 1.16 -11.13
N HIS A 144 -10.91 1.38 -10.06
CA HIS A 144 -12.37 1.55 -10.14
C HIS A 144 -12.78 2.79 -10.94
N LYS A 145 -12.11 3.92 -10.74
CA LYS A 145 -12.38 5.15 -11.53
C LYS A 145 -12.11 4.95 -13.02
N GLN A 146 -11.02 4.27 -13.36
CA GLN A 146 -10.70 3.97 -14.77
C GLN A 146 -11.78 3.08 -15.38
N LYS A 147 -12.19 2.00 -14.74
CA LYS A 147 -13.26 1.11 -15.22
C LYS A 147 -14.59 1.84 -15.42
N LEU A 148 -14.98 2.73 -14.49
CA LEU A 148 -16.20 3.53 -14.62
C LEU A 148 -16.15 4.52 -15.78
N ASN A 149 -14.97 5.05 -16.10
CA ASN A 149 -14.80 5.96 -17.23
C ASN A 149 -14.90 5.21 -18.58
N TYR A 150 -14.35 4.00 -18.68
CA TYR A 150 -14.50 3.17 -19.89
C TYR A 150 -15.95 2.79 -20.15
N THR A 151 -16.70 2.38 -19.14
CA THR A 151 -18.13 2.03 -19.30
C THR A 151 -19.01 3.23 -19.67
N LYS A 152 -18.62 4.46 -19.36
CA LYS A 152 -19.35 5.66 -19.80
C LYS A 152 -19.19 5.98 -21.29
N TRP A 153 -18.07 5.61 -21.92
CA TRP A 153 -17.82 5.86 -23.34
C TRP A 153 -18.46 4.80 -24.23
N ASP A 154 -18.64 3.57 -23.77
CA ASP A 154 -19.25 2.47 -24.51
C ASP A 154 -20.78 2.64 -24.70
N TYR A 155 -21.43 3.54 -23.97
CA TYR A 155 -22.87 3.85 -24.13
C TYR A 155 -23.17 4.97 -25.14
N PHE A 156 -22.18 5.60 -25.73
CA PHE A 156 -22.32 6.69 -26.73
C PHE A 156 -21.68 6.38 -28.08
N ALA A 157 -21.31 5.12 -28.33
CA ALA A 157 -20.77 4.67 -29.60
C ALA A 157 -21.83 3.94 -30.45
#